data_dc56800dca22ceb64a68e6751e7c8ded
#
_entry.id   dc56800dca22ceb64a68e6751e7c8ded
#
_cell.length_a   1.000
_cell.length_b   1.000
_cell.length_c   1.000
_cell.angle_alpha   90.00
_cell.angle_beta   90.00
_cell.angle_gamma   90.00
#
_symmetry.space_group_name_H-M   'P 1'
#
loop_
_entity.id
_entity.type
_entity.pdbx_description
1 polymer ?
#
loop_
_entity_poly.entity_id
_entity_poly.type
_entity_poly.pdbx_seq_one_letter_code
_entity_poly.pdbx_strand_id
1 'polypeptide(L)'
;KPGRGTAEAKGDHGKIDVLTGTLGKAIGGAAGGYISGKKDLISYMRQKARTYIFSNSLPAPIVYGASAAFDLLMKDKSLVKKLHKNTAYFRKEIVKLGFTILEGDHPIVPVMLGEAAVAQDMSKELLKAGVYIKGLWFPVVPKGEARLRAQISAALSRKDINRALKAFEKVGKKMNVI
;
A
#
# COMPACT_ATOMS: atom_id res chain seq x y z
N LYS A 1 15.94 -5.08 4.06
CA LYS A 1 15.96 -3.82 3.31
C LYS A 1 15.81 -2.67 4.31
N PRO A 2 16.54 -1.57 4.20
CA PRO A 2 16.61 -0.53 5.26
C PRO A 2 15.36 0.34 5.40
N GLY A 3 14.45 0.37 4.43
CA GLY A 3 13.14 1.02 4.57
C GLY A 3 13.07 2.50 4.19
N ARG A 4 14.00 2.99 3.39
CA ARG A 4 14.00 4.38 2.88
C ARG A 4 13.21 4.56 1.57
N GLY A 5 12.41 3.57 1.18
CA GLY A 5 11.53 3.62 0.02
C GLY A 5 12.05 2.90 -1.21
N THR A 6 11.37 3.14 -2.34
CA THR A 6 11.57 2.38 -3.59
C THR A 6 12.97 2.57 -4.18
N ALA A 7 13.52 3.79 -4.15
CA ALA A 7 14.86 4.08 -4.66
C ALA A 7 15.93 3.20 -3.99
N GLU A 8 15.89 3.10 -2.65
CA GLU A 8 16.80 2.24 -1.92
C GLU A 8 16.55 0.75 -2.18
N ALA A 9 15.28 0.35 -2.25
CA ALA A 9 14.91 -1.04 -2.52
C ALA A 9 15.38 -1.54 -3.88
N LYS A 10 15.53 -0.63 -4.85
CA LYS A 10 16.01 -0.91 -6.21
C LYS A 10 17.52 -0.66 -6.40
N GLY A 11 18.22 -0.14 -5.39
CA GLY A 11 19.65 0.16 -5.48
C GLY A 11 19.97 1.49 -6.18
N ASP A 12 18.97 2.36 -6.33
CA ASP A 12 19.10 3.65 -7.03
C ASP A 12 19.14 4.85 -6.07
N HIS A 13 19.34 4.60 -4.79
CA HIS A 13 19.48 5.67 -3.80
C HIS A 13 20.70 6.54 -4.12
N GLY A 14 20.50 7.85 -4.23
CA GLY A 14 21.54 8.80 -4.64
C GLY A 14 21.71 9.01 -6.16
N LYS A 15 21.04 8.21 -7.00
CA LYS A 15 21.06 8.35 -8.46
C LYS A 15 19.88 9.13 -9.03
N ILE A 16 18.87 9.40 -8.20
CA ILE A 16 17.61 10.03 -8.62
C ILE A 16 17.68 11.51 -8.32
N ASP A 17 17.48 12.36 -9.33
CA ASP A 17 17.55 13.81 -9.18
C ASP A 17 16.33 14.39 -8.44
N VAL A 18 15.15 13.80 -8.64
CA VAL A 18 13.89 14.25 -8.03
C VAL A 18 13.10 13.08 -7.49
N LEU A 19 12.75 13.13 -6.22
CA LEU A 19 11.84 12.20 -5.57
C LEU A 19 10.53 12.91 -5.24
N THR A 20 9.42 12.27 -5.49
CA THR A 20 8.10 12.72 -5.05
C THR A 20 7.48 11.71 -4.09
N GLY A 21 6.75 12.19 -3.13
CA GLY A 21 6.06 11.33 -2.18
C GLY A 21 4.73 11.92 -1.72
N THR A 22 3.83 11.04 -1.27
CA THR A 22 2.55 11.44 -0.69
C THR A 22 2.61 11.38 0.83
N LEU A 23 2.03 12.35 1.49
CA LEU A 23 1.88 12.39 2.95
C LEU A 23 0.53 11.83 3.41
N GLY A 24 -0.44 11.68 2.50
CA GLY A 24 -1.80 11.21 2.80
C GLY A 24 -1.99 9.68 2.77
N LYS A 25 -0.92 8.90 2.81
CA LYS A 25 -0.97 7.43 2.76
C LYS A 25 -0.18 6.79 3.91
N ALA A 26 0.85 6.00 3.61
CA ALA A 26 1.63 5.25 4.61
C ALA A 26 2.34 6.14 5.64
N ILE A 27 2.68 7.37 5.30
CA ILE A 27 3.31 8.35 6.21
C ILE A 27 2.31 8.95 7.21
N GLY A 28 1.00 8.86 6.94
CA GLY A 28 -0.03 9.22 7.91
C GLY A 28 -0.26 10.71 8.14
N GLY A 29 0.24 11.58 7.26
CA GLY A 29 0.05 13.03 7.35
C GLY A 29 -1.33 13.53 6.90
N ALA A 30 -2.28 12.66 6.62
CA ALA A 30 -3.64 12.91 6.16
C ALA A 30 -3.77 13.52 4.75
N ALA A 31 -2.94 14.46 4.35
CA ALA A 31 -3.04 15.15 3.05
C ALA A 31 -1.68 15.62 2.53
N GLY A 32 -1.64 15.99 1.26
CA GLY A 32 -0.48 16.60 0.62
C GLY A 32 0.59 15.63 0.17
N GLY A 33 1.71 16.19 -0.20
CA GLY A 33 2.88 15.49 -0.69
C GLY A 33 4.13 16.35 -0.59
N TYR A 34 5.24 15.81 -1.04
CA TYR A 34 6.52 16.50 -1.07
C TYR A 34 7.30 16.21 -2.33
N ILE A 35 8.19 17.12 -2.67
CA ILE A 35 9.22 16.94 -3.68
C ILE A 35 10.57 17.12 -2.98
N SER A 36 11.50 16.22 -3.23
CA SER A 36 12.86 16.25 -2.70
C SER A 36 13.86 16.08 -3.84
N GLY A 37 14.95 16.84 -3.81
CA GLY A 37 15.98 16.82 -4.84
C GLY A 37 17.13 17.77 -4.51
N LYS A 38 17.98 18.06 -5.50
CA LYS A 38 19.09 19.00 -5.36
C LYS A 38 18.55 20.38 -4.97
N LYS A 39 19.28 21.11 -4.11
CA LYS A 39 18.88 22.40 -3.54
C LYS A 39 18.47 23.41 -4.62
N ASP A 40 19.26 23.54 -5.66
CA ASP A 40 19.02 24.54 -6.71
C ASP A 40 17.74 24.24 -7.49
N LEU A 41 17.49 22.95 -7.77
CA LEU A 41 16.26 22.50 -8.42
C LEU A 41 15.02 22.80 -7.56
N ILE A 42 15.08 22.50 -6.27
CA ILE A 42 13.96 22.78 -5.35
C ILE A 42 13.74 24.28 -5.19
N SER A 43 14.82 25.07 -5.13
CA SER A 43 14.73 26.54 -5.09
C SER A 43 14.10 27.10 -6.36
N TYR A 44 14.49 26.59 -7.52
CA TYR A 44 13.89 26.97 -8.80
C TYR A 44 12.39 26.60 -8.86
N MET A 45 12.02 25.38 -8.44
CA MET A 45 10.62 24.95 -8.40
C MET A 45 9.76 25.85 -7.52
N ARG A 46 10.25 26.26 -6.36
CA ARG A 46 9.53 27.20 -5.47
C ARG A 46 9.20 28.53 -6.12
N GLN A 47 10.01 28.97 -7.08
CA GLN A 47 9.81 30.26 -7.80
C GLN A 47 9.01 30.09 -9.11
N LYS A 48 8.96 28.88 -9.68
CA LYS A 48 8.40 28.66 -11.03
C LYS A 48 7.22 27.70 -11.08
N ALA A 49 7.06 26.82 -10.10
CA ALA A 49 5.95 25.86 -10.12
C ALA A 49 4.63 26.55 -9.80
N ARG A 50 3.78 26.71 -10.80
CA ARG A 50 2.48 27.40 -10.66
C ARG A 50 1.59 26.75 -9.60
N THR A 51 1.59 25.43 -9.54
CA THR A 51 0.82 24.67 -8.53
C THR A 51 1.31 24.92 -7.10
N TYR A 52 2.57 25.27 -6.91
CA TYR A 52 3.11 25.67 -5.62
C TYR A 52 2.78 27.13 -5.28
N ILE A 53 2.97 28.04 -6.25
CA ILE A 53 2.81 29.48 -6.06
C ILE A 53 1.33 29.86 -5.85
N PHE A 54 0.42 29.21 -6.57
CA PHE A 54 -1.02 29.53 -6.58
C PHE A 54 -1.87 28.55 -5.77
N SER A 55 -1.26 27.74 -4.90
CA SER A 55 -1.98 26.87 -3.97
C SER A 55 -1.72 27.28 -2.53
N ASN A 56 -2.69 27.04 -1.67
CA ASN A 56 -2.50 27.23 -0.24
C ASN A 56 -1.46 26.24 0.29
N SER A 57 -0.68 26.68 1.27
CA SER A 57 0.27 25.84 1.99
C SER A 57 -0.44 24.72 2.74
N LEU A 58 0.25 23.59 2.95
CA LEU A 58 -0.25 22.55 3.82
C LEU A 58 -0.48 23.10 5.24
N PRO A 59 -1.59 22.75 5.90
CA PRO A 59 -1.81 23.09 7.29
C PRO A 59 -0.68 22.58 8.19
N ALA A 60 -0.25 23.41 9.14
CA ALA A 60 0.86 23.10 10.03
C ALA A 60 0.70 21.73 10.76
N PRO A 61 -0.49 21.33 11.28
CA PRO A 61 -0.66 20.03 11.91
C PRO A 61 -0.31 18.84 10.98
N ILE A 62 -0.60 18.96 9.68
CA ILE A 62 -0.27 17.91 8.69
C ILE A 62 1.25 17.81 8.50
N VAL A 63 1.92 18.94 8.41
CA VAL A 63 3.39 19.00 8.25
C VAL A 63 4.08 18.42 9.50
N TYR A 64 3.66 18.83 10.69
CA TYR A 64 4.21 18.30 11.95
C TYR A 64 3.94 16.81 12.11
N GLY A 65 2.73 16.33 11.80
CA GLY A 65 2.40 14.91 11.84
C GLY A 65 3.24 14.08 10.88
N ALA A 66 3.45 14.57 9.66
CA ALA A 66 4.31 13.91 8.68
C ALA A 66 5.78 13.90 9.12
N SER A 67 6.29 15.02 9.65
CA SER A 67 7.66 15.09 10.18
C SER A 67 7.88 14.09 11.31
N ALA A 68 6.96 14.03 12.27
CA ALA A 68 7.02 13.06 13.36
C ALA A 68 7.00 11.60 12.85
N ALA A 69 6.20 11.31 11.81
CA ALA A 69 6.17 9.98 11.21
C ALA A 69 7.51 9.62 10.52
N PHE A 70 8.15 10.57 9.85
CA PHE A 70 9.50 10.37 9.30
C PHE A 70 10.53 10.13 10.40
N ASP A 71 10.50 10.90 11.48
CA ASP A 71 11.41 10.73 12.62
C ASP A 71 11.27 9.33 13.26
N LEU A 72 10.04 8.86 13.44
CA LEU A 72 9.76 7.52 13.93
C LEU A 72 10.34 6.44 13.01
N LEU A 73 10.11 6.56 11.70
CA LEU A 73 10.63 5.60 10.71
C LEU A 73 12.16 5.62 10.61
N MET A 74 12.80 6.75 10.84
CA MET A 74 14.25 6.86 10.85
C MET A 74 14.86 6.23 12.12
N LYS A 75 14.21 6.41 13.25
CA LYS A 75 14.68 5.88 14.55
C LYS A 75 14.42 4.39 14.73
N ASP A 76 13.25 3.91 14.29
CA ASP A 76 12.83 2.52 14.48
C ASP A 76 12.33 1.88 13.18
N LYS A 77 13.03 0.83 12.76
CA LYS A 77 12.70 0.03 11.58
C LYS A 77 11.86 -1.22 11.91
N SER A 78 11.44 -1.38 13.16
CA SER A 78 10.67 -2.56 13.59
C SER A 78 9.35 -2.69 12.86
N LEU A 79 8.64 -1.57 12.62
CA LEU A 79 7.39 -1.53 11.87
C LEU A 79 7.57 -1.99 10.42
N VAL A 80 8.63 -1.54 9.75
CA VAL A 80 8.95 -1.95 8.39
C VAL A 80 9.28 -3.45 8.34
N LYS A 81 10.08 -3.93 9.28
CA LYS A 81 10.39 -5.38 9.41
C LYS A 81 9.13 -6.20 9.66
N LYS A 82 8.25 -5.74 10.55
CA LYS A 82 6.97 -6.40 10.85
C LYS A 82 6.06 -6.42 9.61
N LEU A 83 5.99 -5.32 8.86
CA LEU A 83 5.23 -5.24 7.62
C LEU A 83 5.69 -6.31 6.62
N HIS A 84 7.00 -6.41 6.36
CA HIS A 84 7.54 -7.43 5.46
C HIS A 84 7.27 -8.86 5.94
N LYS A 85 7.42 -9.14 7.25
CA LYS A 85 7.10 -10.45 7.83
C LYS A 85 5.61 -10.80 7.67
N ASN A 86 4.73 -9.85 7.92
CA ASN A 86 3.29 -10.03 7.75
C ASN A 86 2.94 -10.29 6.27
N THR A 87 3.53 -9.51 5.37
CA THR A 87 3.32 -9.65 3.91
C THR A 87 3.77 -11.01 3.41
N ALA A 88 4.98 -11.42 3.72
CA ALA A 88 5.51 -12.72 3.32
C ALA A 88 4.64 -13.87 3.84
N TYR A 89 4.18 -13.77 5.08
CA TYR A 89 3.29 -14.77 5.65
C TYR A 89 1.94 -14.81 4.93
N PHE A 90 1.28 -13.66 4.75
CA PHE A 90 -0.01 -13.63 4.05
C PHE A 90 0.11 -14.19 2.63
N ARG A 91 1.13 -13.78 1.86
CA ARG A 91 1.38 -14.29 0.50
C ARG A 91 1.54 -15.80 0.48
N LYS A 92 2.34 -16.33 1.39
CA LYS A 92 2.55 -17.79 1.49
C LYS A 92 1.26 -18.55 1.78
N GLU A 93 0.50 -18.09 2.77
CA GLU A 93 -0.68 -18.82 3.23
C GLU A 93 -1.87 -18.69 2.27
N ILE A 94 -2.08 -17.53 1.63
CA ILE A 94 -3.17 -17.32 0.66
C ILE A 94 -2.99 -18.23 -0.59
N VAL A 95 -1.75 -18.41 -1.03
CA VAL A 95 -1.45 -19.34 -2.14
C VAL A 95 -1.70 -20.78 -1.75
N LYS A 96 -1.38 -21.18 -0.52
CA LYS A 96 -1.69 -22.53 -0.01
C LYS A 96 -3.19 -22.82 0.03
N LEU A 97 -4.01 -21.80 0.20
CA LEU A 97 -5.48 -21.95 0.14
C LEU A 97 -6.00 -22.16 -1.28
N GLY A 98 -5.17 -21.99 -2.31
CA GLY A 98 -5.53 -22.15 -3.71
C GLY A 98 -5.73 -20.84 -4.48
N PHE A 99 -5.58 -19.69 -3.84
CA PHE A 99 -5.72 -18.42 -4.53
C PHE A 99 -4.49 -18.05 -5.37
N THR A 100 -4.74 -17.50 -6.55
CA THR A 100 -3.69 -16.91 -7.40
C THR A 100 -3.43 -15.47 -6.98
N ILE A 101 -2.15 -15.10 -6.84
CA ILE A 101 -1.70 -13.73 -6.56
C ILE A 101 -0.65 -13.28 -7.56
N LEU A 102 -0.52 -11.96 -7.75
CA LEU A 102 0.64 -11.45 -8.50
C LEU A 102 1.92 -11.59 -7.65
N GLU A 103 2.99 -12.01 -8.31
CA GLU A 103 4.31 -12.12 -7.68
C GLU A 103 4.84 -10.78 -7.16
N GLY A 104 5.74 -10.84 -6.20
CA GLY A 104 6.40 -9.69 -5.63
C GLY A 104 6.49 -9.72 -4.11
N ASP A 105 7.10 -8.68 -3.55
CA ASP A 105 7.31 -8.51 -2.10
C ASP A 105 6.56 -7.29 -1.52
N HIS A 106 5.74 -6.63 -2.36
CA HIS A 106 4.99 -5.44 -1.96
C HIS A 106 3.86 -5.79 -0.96
N PRO A 107 3.61 -4.93 0.06
CA PRO A 107 2.53 -5.14 1.03
C PRO A 107 1.11 -5.11 0.46
N ILE A 108 0.91 -4.52 -0.69
CA ILE A 108 -0.33 -4.69 -1.45
C ILE A 108 -0.22 -6.02 -2.21
N VAL A 109 -1.13 -6.94 -1.89
CA VAL A 109 -1.19 -8.27 -2.49
C VAL A 109 -2.45 -8.38 -3.35
N PRO A 110 -2.31 -8.36 -4.67
CA PRO A 110 -3.44 -8.57 -5.56
C PRO A 110 -3.83 -10.06 -5.58
N VAL A 111 -5.04 -10.37 -5.11
CA VAL A 111 -5.63 -11.71 -5.21
C VAL A 111 -6.48 -11.74 -6.46
N MET A 112 -6.04 -12.51 -7.46
CA MET A 112 -6.61 -12.50 -8.81
C MET A 112 -7.90 -13.33 -8.87
N LEU A 113 -8.94 -12.76 -9.47
CA LEU A 113 -10.25 -13.40 -9.60
C LEU A 113 -10.76 -13.42 -11.05
N GLY A 114 -10.13 -12.66 -11.95
CA GLY A 114 -10.49 -12.60 -13.37
C GLY A 114 -11.74 -11.75 -13.64
N GLU A 115 -12.90 -12.20 -13.20
CA GLU A 115 -14.18 -11.59 -13.51
C GLU A 115 -14.62 -10.53 -12.51
N ALA A 116 -15.19 -9.43 -13.02
CA ALA A 116 -15.63 -8.30 -12.22
C ALA A 116 -16.73 -8.68 -11.21
N ALA A 117 -17.72 -9.48 -11.64
CA ALA A 117 -18.80 -9.95 -10.78
C ALA A 117 -18.26 -10.74 -9.59
N VAL A 118 -17.32 -11.68 -9.83
CA VAL A 118 -16.68 -12.48 -8.78
C VAL A 118 -15.95 -11.58 -7.78
N ALA A 119 -15.20 -10.58 -8.26
CA ALA A 119 -14.48 -9.67 -7.38
C ALA A 119 -15.42 -8.80 -6.52
N GLN A 120 -16.56 -8.37 -7.09
CA GLN A 120 -17.57 -7.60 -6.38
C GLN A 120 -18.24 -8.44 -5.29
N ASP A 121 -18.71 -9.62 -5.64
CA ASP A 121 -19.45 -10.45 -4.71
C ASP A 121 -18.55 -11.04 -3.63
N MET A 122 -17.32 -11.43 -3.96
CA MET A 122 -16.35 -11.88 -2.97
C MET A 122 -15.96 -10.76 -1.98
N SER A 123 -15.84 -9.53 -2.45
CA SER A 123 -15.60 -8.36 -1.57
C SER A 123 -16.75 -8.18 -0.56
N LYS A 124 -18.02 -8.32 -1.00
CA LYS A 124 -19.21 -8.25 -0.13
C LYS A 124 -19.27 -9.40 0.88
N GLU A 125 -19.00 -10.63 0.44
CA GLU A 125 -19.03 -11.82 1.31
C GLU A 125 -17.90 -11.78 2.34
N LEU A 126 -16.72 -11.32 1.97
CA LEU A 126 -15.60 -11.11 2.91
C LEU A 126 -15.93 -10.02 3.95
N LEU A 127 -16.62 -8.97 3.55
CA LEU A 127 -17.09 -7.93 4.49
C LEU A 127 -18.06 -8.53 5.52
N LYS A 128 -19.02 -9.36 5.09
CA LYS A 128 -19.92 -10.10 6.00
C LYS A 128 -19.16 -11.04 6.95
N ALA A 129 -18.02 -11.59 6.48
CA ALA A 129 -17.13 -12.41 7.30
C ALA A 129 -16.17 -11.60 8.19
N GLY A 130 -16.31 -10.27 8.23
CA GLY A 130 -15.52 -9.35 9.04
C GLY A 130 -14.17 -8.96 8.45
N VAL A 131 -14.00 -9.10 7.13
CA VAL A 131 -12.79 -8.69 6.39
C VAL A 131 -13.14 -7.60 5.39
N TYR A 132 -12.78 -6.36 5.70
CA TYR A 132 -12.90 -5.25 4.74
C TYR A 132 -11.78 -5.32 3.72
N ILE A 133 -12.14 -5.53 2.44
CA ILE A 133 -11.21 -5.58 1.32
C ILE A 133 -11.85 -4.97 0.07
N LYS A 134 -11.07 -4.24 -0.71
CA LYS A 134 -11.56 -3.59 -1.93
C LYS A 134 -11.33 -4.48 -3.15
N GLY A 135 -12.41 -4.74 -3.88
CA GLY A 135 -12.34 -5.27 -5.24
C GLY A 135 -11.99 -4.18 -6.25
N LEU A 136 -11.21 -4.54 -7.24
CA LEU A 136 -10.83 -3.71 -8.38
C LEU A 136 -11.17 -4.45 -9.66
N TRP A 137 -11.81 -3.74 -10.61
CA TRP A 137 -12.20 -4.26 -11.93
C TRP A 137 -12.10 -3.15 -12.97
N PHE A 138 -12.37 -3.47 -14.23
CA PHE A 138 -12.37 -2.46 -15.31
C PHE A 138 -13.29 -1.28 -14.98
N PRO A 139 -12.88 -0.02 -15.23
CA PRO A 139 -11.65 0.41 -15.93
C PRO A 139 -10.42 0.61 -15.03
N VAL A 140 -10.49 0.30 -13.71
CA VAL A 140 -9.38 0.50 -12.78
C VAL A 140 -8.24 -0.48 -13.03
N VAL A 141 -8.58 -1.68 -13.49
CA VAL A 141 -7.67 -2.71 -13.97
C VAL A 141 -8.17 -3.23 -15.32
N PRO A 142 -7.31 -3.86 -16.15
CA PRO A 142 -7.73 -4.42 -17.43
C PRO A 142 -8.90 -5.42 -17.30
N LYS A 143 -9.67 -5.58 -18.38
CA LYS A 143 -10.69 -6.65 -18.46
C LYS A 143 -10.06 -8.02 -18.28
N GLY A 144 -10.73 -8.92 -17.55
CA GLY A 144 -10.20 -10.23 -17.22
C GLY A 144 -9.15 -10.26 -16.08
N GLU A 145 -8.83 -9.09 -15.52
CA GLU A 145 -7.84 -8.98 -14.44
C GLU A 145 -8.43 -8.45 -13.12
N ALA A 146 -9.73 -8.66 -12.91
CA ALA A 146 -10.36 -8.26 -11.67
C ALA A 146 -9.71 -8.96 -10.48
N ARG A 147 -9.57 -8.25 -9.38
CA ARG A 147 -8.80 -8.70 -8.21
C ARG A 147 -9.30 -8.09 -6.92
N LEU A 148 -9.01 -8.74 -5.81
CA LEU A 148 -9.09 -8.09 -4.50
C LEU A 148 -7.73 -7.50 -4.13
N ARG A 149 -7.71 -6.27 -3.62
CA ARG A 149 -6.50 -5.60 -3.18
C ARG A 149 -6.29 -5.79 -1.68
N ALA A 150 -5.64 -6.88 -1.29
CA ALA A 150 -5.26 -7.08 0.10
C ALA A 150 -4.12 -6.12 0.47
N GLN A 151 -4.36 -5.27 1.47
CA GLN A 151 -3.39 -4.28 1.93
C GLN A 151 -2.91 -4.67 3.32
N ILE A 152 -1.72 -5.22 3.38
CA ILE A 152 -1.10 -5.67 4.62
C ILE A 152 -0.51 -4.47 5.37
N SER A 153 -0.65 -4.49 6.69
CA SER A 153 -0.16 -3.43 7.58
C SER A 153 0.71 -3.99 8.70
N ALA A 154 1.62 -3.18 9.19
CA ALA A 154 2.37 -3.46 10.40
C ALA A 154 1.49 -3.44 11.67
N ALA A 155 0.33 -2.77 11.62
CA ALA A 155 -0.64 -2.77 12.71
C ALA A 155 -1.29 -4.14 12.93
N LEU A 156 -1.41 -4.96 11.86
CA LEU A 156 -2.03 -6.28 11.96
C LEU A 156 -1.19 -7.23 12.83
N SER A 157 -1.88 -7.94 13.71
CA SER A 157 -1.31 -9.07 14.43
C SER A 157 -1.36 -10.33 13.57
N ARG A 158 -0.62 -11.37 13.98
CA ARG A 158 -0.70 -12.70 13.36
C ARG A 158 -2.11 -13.28 13.46
N LYS A 159 -2.82 -13.01 14.57
CA LYS A 159 -4.20 -13.43 14.78
C LYS A 159 -5.16 -12.80 13.77
N ASP A 160 -4.98 -11.51 13.48
CA ASP A 160 -5.80 -10.81 12.49
C ASP A 160 -5.60 -11.36 11.09
N ILE A 161 -4.35 -11.61 10.69
CA ILE A 161 -4.04 -12.21 9.39
C ILE A 161 -4.63 -13.62 9.27
N ASN A 162 -4.52 -14.45 10.32
CA ASN A 162 -5.11 -15.79 10.32
C ASN A 162 -6.64 -15.75 10.26
N ARG A 163 -7.28 -14.78 10.92
CA ARG A 163 -8.73 -14.57 10.81
C ARG A 163 -9.13 -14.18 9.39
N ALA A 164 -8.38 -13.31 8.74
CA ALA A 164 -8.61 -12.96 7.35
C ALA A 164 -8.44 -14.16 6.42
N LEU A 165 -7.38 -14.95 6.57
CA LEU A 165 -7.14 -16.16 5.77
C LEU A 165 -8.26 -17.19 5.92
N LYS A 166 -8.77 -17.43 7.14
CA LYS A 166 -9.93 -18.30 7.36
C LYS A 166 -11.20 -17.77 6.66
N ALA A 167 -11.41 -16.45 6.66
CA ALA A 167 -12.52 -15.85 5.93
C ALA A 167 -12.37 -16.03 4.41
N PHE A 168 -11.17 -15.82 3.88
CA PHE A 168 -10.86 -16.09 2.46
C PHE A 168 -11.13 -17.54 2.08
N GLU A 169 -10.68 -18.49 2.89
CA GLU A 169 -10.92 -19.93 2.65
C GLU A 169 -12.41 -20.24 2.62
N LYS A 170 -13.15 -19.80 3.66
CA LYS A 170 -14.60 -20.04 3.75
C LYS A 170 -15.36 -19.46 2.57
N VAL A 171 -15.07 -18.20 2.22
CA VAL A 171 -15.75 -17.51 1.13
C VAL A 171 -15.32 -18.06 -0.22
N GLY A 172 -14.02 -18.32 -0.41
CA GLY A 172 -13.50 -18.90 -1.65
C GLY A 172 -14.13 -20.25 -1.99
N LYS A 173 -14.23 -21.15 -1.02
CA LYS A 173 -14.93 -22.44 -1.17
C LYS A 173 -16.42 -22.25 -1.45
N LYS A 174 -17.11 -21.36 -0.71
CA LYS A 174 -18.54 -21.07 -0.93
C LYS A 174 -18.83 -20.58 -2.34
N MET A 175 -17.92 -19.83 -2.92
CA MET A 175 -18.07 -19.22 -4.26
C MET A 175 -17.43 -20.04 -5.39
N ASN A 176 -16.88 -21.22 -5.10
CA ASN A 176 -16.13 -22.08 -6.05
C ASN A 176 -14.96 -21.33 -6.74
N VAL A 177 -14.27 -20.48 -5.99
CA VAL A 177 -13.06 -19.77 -6.45
C VAL A 177 -11.80 -20.59 -6.18
N ILE A 178 -11.85 -21.42 -5.13
CA ILE A 178 -10.81 -22.38 -4.74
C ILE A 178 -11.41 -23.72 -4.39
#